data_8de07f1537f6b1a778cac914e82c485c
#
_entry.id   8de07f1537f6b1a778cac914e82c485c
#
_cell.length_a   1.000
_cell.length_b   1.000
_cell.length_c   1.000
_cell.angle_alpha   90.00
_cell.angle_beta   90.00
_cell.angle_gamma   90.00
#
_symmetry.space_group_name_H-M   'P 1'
#
loop_
_entity.id
_entity.type
_entity.pdbx_description
1 polymer ?
#
loop_
_entity_poly.entity_id
_entity_poly.type
_entity_poly.pdbx_seq_one_letter_code
_entity_poly.pdbx_strand_id
1 'polypeptide(L)'
;MVKTAVLGSNEFIVGFQLAGIKDTIEASGNPLDDINKLKEKGEHGVVIIEERIMEGLDKHDRIDVEDSVDPVFIPISTKVEQDSLKRLIKKSIGVDLWK
;
A
#
# COMPACT_ATOMS: atom_id res chain seq x y z
N MET A 1 -14.79 -10.59 -5.05
CA MET A 1 -14.13 -9.31 -5.39
C MET A 1 -13.01 -9.03 -4.41
N VAL A 2 -11.83 -8.72 -4.94
CA VAL A 2 -10.66 -8.47 -4.10
C VAL A 2 -10.67 -7.02 -3.65
N LYS A 3 -10.60 -6.79 -2.34
CA LYS A 3 -10.48 -5.43 -1.82
C LYS A 3 -9.00 -5.04 -1.76
N THR A 4 -8.74 -3.78 -1.99
CA THR A 4 -7.40 -3.21 -1.94
C THR A 4 -7.32 -2.21 -0.79
N ALA A 5 -6.28 -2.32 0.02
CA ALA A 5 -5.99 -1.35 1.08
C ALA A 5 -4.68 -0.63 0.78
N VAL A 6 -4.52 0.54 1.35
CA VAL A 6 -3.28 1.31 1.24
C VAL A 6 -2.80 1.67 2.64
N LEU A 7 -1.55 1.39 2.91
CA LEU A 7 -0.92 1.69 4.19
C LEU A 7 0.29 2.60 3.96
N GLY A 8 0.30 3.75 4.59
CA GLY A 8 1.41 4.67 4.45
C GLY A 8 1.22 5.95 5.22
N SER A 9 2.09 6.92 4.98
CA SER A 9 1.97 8.24 5.55
C SER A 9 0.74 8.95 5.00
N ASN A 10 0.32 10.02 5.65
CA ASN A 10 -0.84 10.79 5.21
C ASN A 10 -0.70 11.24 3.75
N GLU A 11 0.46 11.73 3.36
CA GLU A 11 0.68 12.16 1.99
C GLU A 11 0.53 11.02 1.00
N PHE A 12 1.02 9.85 1.37
CA PHE A 12 0.94 8.67 0.53
C PHE A 12 -0.51 8.23 0.33
N ILE A 13 -1.27 8.11 1.42
CA ILE A 13 -2.64 7.61 1.33
C ILE A 13 -3.58 8.59 0.64
N VAL A 14 -3.34 9.90 0.80
CA VAL A 14 -4.18 10.91 0.14
C VAL A 14 -4.15 10.76 -1.38
N GLY A 15 -2.97 10.47 -1.93
CA GLY A 15 -2.86 10.24 -3.37
C GLY A 15 -3.75 9.10 -3.84
N PHE A 16 -3.81 8.02 -3.07
CA PHE A 16 -4.64 6.86 -3.42
C PHE A 16 -6.12 7.11 -3.15
N GLN A 17 -6.44 7.89 -2.13
CA GLN A 17 -7.83 8.29 -1.88
C GLN A 17 -8.38 9.09 -3.05
N LEU A 18 -7.57 9.98 -3.60
CA LEU A 18 -7.96 10.77 -4.78
C LEU A 18 -8.17 9.87 -6.00
N ALA A 19 -7.50 8.73 -6.04
CA ALA A 19 -7.68 7.75 -7.11
C ALA A 19 -8.89 6.84 -6.90
N GLY A 20 -9.60 6.98 -5.78
CA GLY A 20 -10.81 6.22 -5.53
C GLY A 20 -10.67 5.03 -4.58
N ILE A 21 -9.50 4.83 -4.00
CA ILE A 21 -9.31 3.75 -3.02
C ILE A 21 -9.79 4.24 -1.66
N LYS A 22 -10.75 3.54 -1.10
CA LYS A 22 -11.41 3.96 0.15
C LYS A 22 -10.74 3.41 1.39
N ASP A 23 -10.18 2.21 1.31
CA ASP A 23 -9.58 1.56 2.48
C ASP A 23 -8.13 2.00 2.63
N THR A 24 -7.94 3.10 3.33
CA THR A 24 -6.61 3.65 3.57
C THR A 24 -6.31 3.67 5.05
N ILE A 25 -5.08 3.37 5.42
CA ILE A 25 -4.63 3.31 6.80
C ILE A 25 -3.38 4.16 6.94
N GLU A 26 -3.45 5.14 7.84
CA GLU A 26 -2.29 5.96 8.12
C GLU A 26 -1.35 5.19 9.05
N ALA A 27 -0.05 5.20 8.73
CA ALA A 27 0.94 4.50 9.52
C ALA A 27 0.99 5.06 10.95
N SER A 28 0.90 4.18 11.94
CA SER A 28 0.81 4.58 13.35
C SER A 28 2.16 4.79 14.02
N GLY A 29 3.25 4.49 13.34
CA GLY A 29 4.58 4.49 13.93
C GLY A 29 5.05 3.11 14.33
N ASN A 30 4.17 2.12 14.31
CA ASN A 30 4.51 0.72 14.50
C ASN A 30 4.08 -0.06 13.27
N PRO A 31 4.94 -0.13 12.25
CA PRO A 31 4.55 -0.73 10.97
C PRO A 31 4.16 -2.20 11.07
N LEU A 32 4.83 -2.96 11.92
CA LEU A 32 4.51 -4.37 12.06
C LEU A 32 3.11 -4.57 12.63
N ASP A 33 2.72 -3.76 13.60
CA ASP A 33 1.40 -3.81 14.19
C ASP A 33 0.32 -3.47 13.16
N ASP A 34 0.57 -2.44 12.35
CA ASP A 34 -0.35 -2.06 11.29
C ASP A 34 -0.53 -3.17 10.27
N ILE A 35 0.57 -3.81 9.89
CA ILE A 35 0.55 -4.92 8.93
C ILE A 35 -0.22 -6.11 9.51
N ASN A 36 0.03 -6.44 10.76
CA ASN A 36 -0.64 -7.56 11.41
C ASN A 36 -2.14 -7.33 11.53
N LYS A 37 -2.56 -6.12 11.81
CA LYS A 37 -3.98 -5.79 11.87
C LYS A 37 -4.66 -6.00 10.52
N LEU A 38 -3.98 -5.65 9.44
CA LEU A 38 -4.51 -5.88 8.10
C LEU A 38 -4.63 -7.36 7.78
N LYS A 39 -3.65 -8.15 8.18
CA LYS A 39 -3.68 -9.59 7.98
C LYS A 39 -4.81 -10.24 8.77
N GLU A 40 -5.02 -9.80 10.01
CA GLU A 40 -6.06 -10.34 10.88
C GLU A 40 -7.45 -10.06 10.35
N LYS A 41 -7.67 -8.91 9.75
CA LYS A 41 -8.97 -8.60 9.17
C LYS A 41 -9.37 -9.56 8.06
N GLY A 42 -8.41 -10.00 7.27
CA GLY A 42 -8.66 -10.94 6.19
C GLY A 42 -9.61 -10.44 5.10
N GLU A 43 -9.84 -9.14 5.05
CA GLU A 43 -10.77 -8.54 4.10
C GLU A 43 -10.13 -8.14 2.78
N HIS A 44 -8.82 -7.96 2.78
CA HIS A 44 -8.10 -7.42 1.63
C HIS A 44 -7.24 -8.46 0.97
N GLY A 45 -7.30 -8.54 -0.34
CA GLY A 45 -6.43 -9.42 -1.11
C GLY A 45 -5.14 -8.76 -1.52
N VAL A 46 -5.13 -7.43 -1.60
CA VAL A 46 -3.97 -6.64 -2.01
C VAL A 46 -3.81 -5.47 -1.04
N VAL A 47 -2.58 -5.25 -0.58
CA VAL A 47 -2.24 -4.10 0.25
C VAL A 47 -1.09 -3.35 -0.41
N ILE A 48 -1.34 -2.09 -0.76
CA ILE A 48 -0.30 -1.21 -1.27
C ILE A 48 0.36 -0.58 -0.05
N ILE A 49 1.66 -0.74 0.09
CA ILE A 49 2.40 -0.29 1.25
C ILE A 49 3.51 0.68 0.82
N GLU A 50 3.66 1.75 1.57
CA GLU A 50 4.73 2.68 1.30
C GLU A 50 6.08 2.01 1.57
N GLU A 51 6.99 2.06 0.60
CA GLU A 51 8.29 1.38 0.70
C GLU A 51 9.05 1.76 1.96
N ARG A 52 8.90 3.00 2.41
CA ARG A 52 9.56 3.48 3.62
C ARG A 52 9.18 2.65 4.85
N ILE A 53 7.95 2.15 4.88
CA ILE A 53 7.48 1.28 5.95
C ILE A 53 8.18 -0.06 5.90
N MET A 54 8.37 -0.60 4.70
CA MET A 54 9.10 -1.85 4.51
C MET A 54 10.55 -1.73 4.96
N GLU A 55 11.17 -0.58 4.66
CA GLU A 55 12.55 -0.33 5.08
C GLU A 55 12.70 -0.25 6.60
N GLY A 56 11.64 0.15 7.29
CA GLY A 56 11.64 0.22 8.75
C GLY A 56 11.46 -1.12 9.46
N LEU A 57 11.12 -2.17 8.72
CA LEU A 57 11.00 -3.50 9.29
C LEU A 57 12.36 -4.18 9.36
N ASP A 58 12.54 -5.09 10.32
CA ASP A 58 13.76 -5.87 10.32
C ASP A 58 13.73 -6.86 9.15
N LYS A 59 14.86 -7.48 8.87
CA LYS A 59 14.99 -8.34 7.71
C LYS A 59 14.00 -9.50 7.73
N HIS A 60 13.80 -10.11 8.88
CA HIS A 60 12.90 -11.25 9.03
C HIS A 60 11.44 -10.85 8.75
N ASP A 61 10.99 -9.76 9.34
CA ASP A 61 9.63 -9.27 9.15
C ASP A 61 9.40 -8.82 7.70
N ARG A 62 10.42 -8.21 7.10
CA ARG A 62 10.33 -7.79 5.71
C ARG A 62 10.12 -8.98 4.78
N ILE A 63 10.87 -10.05 4.99
CA ILE A 63 10.73 -11.26 4.19
C ILE A 63 9.34 -11.85 4.34
N ASP A 64 8.81 -11.88 5.55
CA ASP A 64 7.46 -12.38 5.79
C ASP A 64 6.41 -11.59 5.02
N VAL A 65 6.57 -10.28 4.97
CA VAL A 65 5.65 -9.42 4.23
C VAL A 65 5.80 -9.63 2.72
N GLU A 66 7.04 -9.73 2.24
CA GLU A 66 7.30 -9.93 0.82
C GLU A 66 6.77 -11.28 0.32
N ASP A 67 6.82 -12.30 1.17
CA ASP A 67 6.37 -13.65 0.81
C ASP A 67 4.86 -13.85 1.01
N SER A 68 4.17 -12.88 1.61
CA SER A 68 2.75 -13.01 1.86
C SER A 68 1.97 -13.07 0.54
N VAL A 69 1.05 -14.00 0.44
CA VAL A 69 0.22 -14.16 -0.76
C VAL A 69 -1.25 -13.83 -0.49
N ASP A 70 -1.63 -13.70 0.76
CA ASP A 70 -3.01 -13.37 1.13
C ASP A 70 -3.01 -12.62 2.47
N PRO A 71 -2.95 -11.30 2.43
CA PRO A 71 -2.92 -10.41 1.26
C PRO A 71 -1.53 -10.33 0.61
N VAL A 72 -1.50 -9.94 -0.65
CA VAL A 72 -0.25 -9.61 -1.32
C VAL A 72 0.10 -8.16 -0.96
N PHE A 73 1.34 -7.92 -0.56
CA PHE A 73 1.81 -6.56 -0.27
C PHE A 73 2.63 -6.04 -1.44
N ILE A 74 2.25 -4.88 -1.95
CA ILE A 74 2.95 -4.23 -3.08
C ILE A 74 3.62 -2.97 -2.56
N PRO A 75 4.95 -2.96 -2.38
CA PRO A 75 5.65 -1.76 -1.94
C PRO A 75 5.76 -0.74 -3.08
N ILE A 76 5.49 0.50 -2.76
CA ILE A 76 5.62 1.60 -3.70
C ILE A 76 6.45 2.70 -3.04
N SER A 77 7.46 3.16 -3.74
CA SER A 77 8.34 4.21 -3.24
C SER A 77 7.73 5.58 -3.47
N THR A 78 7.70 6.40 -2.43
CA THR A 78 7.29 7.80 -2.57
C THR A 78 8.38 8.65 -3.18
N LYS A 79 9.60 8.11 -3.26
CA LYS A 79 10.71 8.79 -3.90
C LYS A 79 10.67 8.64 -5.42
N VAL A 80 9.87 7.69 -5.90
CA VAL A 80 9.70 7.49 -7.32
C VAL A 80 8.89 8.64 -7.86
N GLU A 81 9.26 9.08 -9.03
CA GLU A 81 8.59 10.17 -9.70
C GLU A 81 7.09 9.95 -9.77
N GLN A 82 6.36 11.05 -9.65
CA GLN A 82 4.90 11.00 -9.73
C GLN A 82 4.40 10.32 -10.99
N ASP A 83 5.20 10.35 -12.05
CA ASP A 83 4.84 9.72 -13.32
C ASP A 83 4.64 8.21 -13.18
N SER A 84 5.48 7.56 -12.37
CA SER A 84 5.33 6.12 -12.13
C SER A 84 4.05 5.82 -11.37
N LEU A 85 3.72 6.64 -10.40
CA LEU A 85 2.49 6.50 -9.63
C LEU A 85 1.27 6.72 -10.52
N LYS A 86 1.31 7.73 -11.35
CA LYS A 86 0.23 8.02 -12.29
C LYS A 86 0.01 6.85 -13.25
N ARG A 87 1.07 6.27 -13.76
CA ARG A 87 0.96 5.12 -14.66
C ARG A 87 0.36 3.92 -13.96
N LEU A 88 0.75 3.69 -12.70
CA LEU A 88 0.19 2.59 -11.93
C LEU A 88 -1.30 2.77 -11.70
N ILE A 89 -1.73 3.98 -11.37
CA ILE A 89 -3.13 4.28 -11.16
C ILE A 89 -3.93 4.10 -12.44
N LYS A 90 -3.43 4.61 -13.55
CA LYS A 90 -4.09 4.45 -14.84
C LYS A 90 -4.26 2.98 -15.21
N LYS A 91 -3.21 2.20 -15.02
CA LYS A 91 -3.23 0.78 -15.35
C LYS A 91 -4.22 0.02 -14.48
N SER A 92 -4.30 0.38 -13.21
CA SER A 92 -5.15 -0.33 -12.25
C SER A 92 -6.63 -0.05 -12.45
N ILE A 93 -6.99 1.19 -12.75
CA ILE A 93 -8.39 1.58 -12.85
C ILE A 93 -8.84 1.95 -14.26
N GLY A 94 -7.91 1.97 -15.21
CA GLY A 94 -8.24 2.24 -16.61
C GLY A 94 -8.76 3.64 -16.89
N VAL A 95 -8.52 4.57 -15.97
CA VAL A 95 -8.99 5.94 -16.09
C VAL A 95 -7.81 6.89 -15.99
N ASP A 96 -7.79 7.88 -16.88
CA ASP A 96 -6.77 8.92 -16.82
C ASP A 96 -7.23 10.05 -15.91
N LEU A 97 -6.85 9.97 -14.65
CA LEU A 97 -7.23 10.97 -13.66
C LEU A 97 -6.29 12.19 -13.64
N TRP A 98 -5.25 12.15 -14.45
CA TRP A 98 -4.16 13.11 -14.36
C TRP A 98 -3.99 13.95 -15.62
N LYS A 99 -5.04 14.28 -16.23
CA LYS A 99 -4.96 15.12 -17.44
C LYS A 99 -4.38 16.49 -17.14
#